data_80ff528180d3f969309025703ce7e95c
#
_entry.id   80ff528180d3f969309025703ce7e95c
#
_cell.length_a   1.000
_cell.length_b   1.000
_cell.length_c   1.000
_cell.angle_alpha   90.00
_cell.angle_beta   90.00
_cell.angle_gamma   90.00
#
_symmetry.space_group_name_H-M   'P 1'
#
loop_
_entity.id
_entity.type
_entity.pdbx_description
1 polymer ?
#
loop_
_entity_poly.entity_id
_entity_poly.type
_entity_poly.pdbx_seq_one_letter_code
_entity_poly.pdbx_strand_id
1 'polypeptide(L)'
;MSSKKSGAGSVQLTFEELLRKRRKGGGRKKSPDSGVSHLKRPEVKKRHPVHTTLKLLDGLPSLRVRRQTLVALDALRRACRGTVREPDGLRLCHFSLQHDHVHLIVEAQDEGTLARGMQGLSIRLAKGLNKLLGRAGKVFADRYHAHVLETPTEVRNALAYLFRNWKKHGVEREETDVPDELCSGRWFQGWTDYAACSLPKTPGSAPIAEARTWLLRVGWSRAGPLVLAEIHA
;
A
#
# COMPACT_ATOMS: atom_id res chain seq x y z
N MET A 1 29.43 -39.28 17.27
CA MET A 1 28.94 -38.03 17.88
C MET A 1 28.74 -37.04 16.76
N SER A 2 27.51 -36.88 16.31
CA SER A 2 27.16 -35.99 15.19
C SER A 2 26.34 -34.84 15.72
N SER A 3 26.90 -33.66 15.68
CA SER A 3 26.27 -32.43 16.15
C SER A 3 25.33 -31.91 15.06
N LYS A 4 24.02 -31.97 15.28
CA LYS A 4 23.01 -31.29 14.47
C LYS A 4 23.03 -29.79 14.80
N LYS A 5 23.49 -28.95 13.87
CA LYS A 5 23.24 -27.51 13.90
C LYS A 5 21.78 -27.28 13.52
N SER A 6 20.97 -26.88 14.50
CA SER A 6 19.62 -26.35 14.26
C SER A 6 19.74 -24.96 13.64
N GLY A 7 19.32 -24.83 12.37
CA GLY A 7 19.14 -23.54 11.71
C GLY A 7 17.98 -22.81 12.38
N ALA A 8 18.23 -21.70 13.04
CA ALA A 8 17.20 -20.81 13.52
C ALA A 8 16.58 -20.10 12.30
N GLY A 9 15.38 -20.54 11.88
CA GLY A 9 14.58 -19.87 10.89
C GLY A 9 14.26 -18.45 11.37
N SER A 10 14.67 -17.43 10.61
CA SER A 10 14.33 -16.05 10.91
C SER A 10 12.82 -15.89 10.72
N VAL A 11 12.08 -15.78 11.82
CA VAL A 11 10.65 -15.46 11.80
C VAL A 11 10.48 -14.05 11.27
N GLN A 12 10.01 -13.93 10.04
CA GLN A 12 9.77 -12.65 9.38
C GLN A 12 8.47 -12.05 9.92
N LEU A 13 8.61 -11.00 10.74
CA LEU A 13 7.49 -10.30 11.35
C LEU A 13 6.68 -9.52 10.32
N THR A 14 5.36 -9.51 10.44
CA THR A 14 4.49 -8.66 9.62
C THR A 14 4.73 -7.19 9.94
N PHE A 15 4.35 -6.28 9.02
CA PHE A 15 4.45 -4.84 9.25
C PHE A 15 3.71 -4.40 10.53
N GLU A 16 2.55 -5.00 10.81
CA GLU A 16 1.81 -4.76 12.05
C GLU A 16 2.53 -5.30 13.29
N GLU A 17 3.22 -6.42 13.18
CA GLU A 17 4.03 -6.99 14.28
C GLU A 17 5.27 -6.16 14.54
N LEU A 18 5.91 -5.60 13.49
CA LEU A 18 7.00 -4.63 13.63
C LEU A 18 6.54 -3.35 14.33
N LEU A 19 5.33 -2.87 14.03
CA LEU A 19 4.71 -1.74 14.70
C LEU A 19 4.34 -2.05 16.17
N ARG A 20 3.90 -3.28 16.46
CA ARG A 20 3.59 -3.74 17.84
C ARG A 20 4.83 -3.81 18.73
N LYS A 21 6.00 -4.20 18.22
CA LYS A 21 7.26 -4.22 18.98
C LYS A 21 7.67 -2.84 19.50
N ARG A 22 7.26 -1.74 18.84
CA ARG A 22 7.50 -0.37 19.31
C ARG A 22 6.59 0.08 20.46
N ARG A 23 5.48 -0.62 20.74
CA ARG A 23 4.53 -0.29 21.80
C ARG A 23 4.76 -1.12 23.06
N LYS A 24 5.81 -0.82 23.83
CA LYS A 24 5.89 -1.17 25.25
C LYS A 24 5.00 -0.18 26.04
N GLY A 25 3.72 -0.48 26.13
CA GLY A 25 2.77 0.25 26.97
C GLY A 25 1.55 -0.61 27.17
N GLY A 26 1.27 -1.04 28.40
CA GLY A 26 0.16 -1.90 28.78
C GLY A 26 -1.17 -1.14 28.64
N GLY A 27 -1.76 -1.17 27.41
CA GLY A 27 -3.11 -0.75 27.15
C GLY A 27 -4.02 -1.96 26.91
N ARG A 28 -5.33 -1.81 27.20
CA ARG A 28 -6.34 -2.82 26.89
C ARG A 28 -6.19 -3.30 25.44
N LYS A 29 -6.12 -4.61 25.22
CA LYS A 29 -6.11 -5.20 23.86
C LYS A 29 -7.34 -4.71 23.12
N LYS A 30 -7.15 -4.21 21.88
CA LYS A 30 -8.28 -3.82 21.03
C LYS A 30 -9.17 -5.03 20.76
N SER A 31 -10.51 -4.85 20.89
CA SER A 31 -11.46 -5.83 20.42
C SER A 31 -11.28 -6.09 18.92
N PRO A 32 -11.51 -7.33 18.41
CA PRO A 32 -11.51 -7.62 16.97
C PRO A 32 -12.40 -6.66 16.17
N ASP A 33 -13.50 -6.19 16.75
CA ASP A 33 -14.47 -5.26 16.13
C ASP A 33 -14.13 -3.78 16.32
N SER A 34 -12.99 -3.45 16.95
CA SER A 34 -12.62 -2.04 17.11
C SER A 34 -12.15 -1.46 15.79
N GLY A 35 -12.94 -0.54 15.21
CA GLY A 35 -12.57 0.23 14.02
C GLY A 35 -11.29 1.05 14.17
N VAL A 36 -10.98 1.88 13.18
CA VAL A 36 -9.83 2.78 13.22
C VAL A 36 -9.96 3.74 14.41
N SER A 37 -8.88 3.87 15.19
CA SER A 37 -8.85 4.76 16.36
C SER A 37 -9.37 6.15 16.03
N HIS A 38 -10.31 6.67 16.84
CA HIS A 38 -10.84 8.04 16.73
C HIS A 38 -9.89 9.10 17.31
N LEU A 39 -8.74 8.72 17.86
CA LEU A 39 -7.71 9.65 18.29
C LEU A 39 -7.24 10.52 17.11
N LYS A 40 -6.66 11.69 17.45
CA LYS A 40 -6.04 12.58 16.47
C LYS A 40 -5.03 11.78 15.64
N ARG A 41 -5.06 11.96 14.32
CA ARG A 41 -4.09 11.33 13.43
C ARG A 41 -2.68 11.82 13.74
N PRO A 42 -1.64 11.00 13.44
CA PRO A 42 -0.27 11.47 13.56
C PRO A 42 -0.05 12.70 12.66
N GLU A 43 0.79 13.60 13.12
CA GLU A 43 1.21 14.78 12.36
C GLU A 43 1.85 14.35 11.04
N VAL A 44 1.37 14.92 9.94
CA VAL A 44 1.89 14.69 8.59
C VAL A 44 2.81 15.83 8.22
N LYS A 45 4.05 15.51 7.87
CA LYS A 45 5.05 16.48 7.40
C LYS A 45 5.39 16.22 5.94
N LYS A 46 5.51 17.28 5.15
CA LYS A 46 5.82 17.23 3.71
C LYS A 46 6.97 16.28 3.34
N ARG A 47 7.96 16.12 4.22
CA ARG A 47 9.14 15.27 4.01
C ARG A 47 8.92 13.78 4.26
N HIS A 48 7.79 13.40 4.87
CA HIS A 48 7.50 12.03 5.26
C HIS A 48 6.36 11.45 4.40
N PRO A 49 6.59 10.37 3.66
CA PRO A 49 5.49 9.66 3.01
C PRO A 49 4.59 8.99 4.04
N VAL A 50 3.38 8.68 3.65
CA VAL A 50 2.36 8.07 4.52
C VAL A 50 1.86 6.77 3.88
N HIS A 51 1.93 5.68 4.62
CA HIS A 51 1.26 4.44 4.28
C HIS A 51 -0.21 4.52 4.73
N THR A 52 -1.14 4.34 3.80
CA THR A 52 -2.58 4.35 4.10
C THR A 52 -3.23 3.06 3.67
N THR A 53 -4.28 2.65 4.39
CA THR A 53 -5.08 1.47 4.08
C THR A 53 -6.56 1.83 4.09
N LEU A 54 -7.27 1.44 3.03
CA LEU A 54 -8.73 1.53 2.90
C LEU A 54 -9.30 0.12 2.90
N LYS A 55 -10.10 -0.24 3.90
CA LYS A 55 -10.79 -1.54 3.97
C LYS A 55 -12.22 -1.41 3.47
N LEU A 56 -12.63 -2.33 2.59
CA LEU A 56 -14.01 -2.47 2.15
C LEU A 56 -14.89 -3.05 3.26
N LEU A 57 -16.19 -2.83 3.16
CA LEU A 57 -17.18 -3.57 3.94
C LEU A 57 -17.13 -5.06 3.59
N ASP A 58 -17.32 -5.89 4.59
CA ASP A 58 -17.44 -7.33 4.39
C ASP A 58 -18.65 -7.63 3.48
N GLY A 59 -18.55 -8.71 2.70
CA GLY A 59 -19.59 -9.12 1.74
C GLY A 59 -19.54 -8.40 0.39
N LEU A 60 -18.63 -7.43 0.19
CA LEU A 60 -18.39 -6.88 -1.14
C LEU A 60 -17.51 -7.81 -1.98
N PRO A 61 -17.72 -7.87 -3.30
CA PRO A 61 -16.87 -8.65 -4.19
C PRO A 61 -15.41 -8.15 -4.15
N SER A 62 -14.49 -9.10 -4.31
CA SER A 62 -13.05 -8.83 -4.30
C SER A 62 -12.64 -7.77 -5.32
N LEU A 63 -11.76 -6.84 -4.91
CA LEU A 63 -11.15 -5.86 -5.83
C LEU A 63 -10.23 -6.52 -6.86
N ARG A 64 -9.83 -7.78 -6.66
CA ARG A 64 -8.97 -8.54 -7.59
C ARG A 64 -9.77 -9.20 -8.72
N VAL A 65 -11.10 -9.12 -8.71
CA VAL A 65 -11.93 -9.50 -9.86
C VAL A 65 -11.84 -8.42 -10.94
N ARG A 66 -11.63 -8.82 -12.19
CA ARG A 66 -11.30 -7.92 -13.32
C ARG A 66 -12.15 -6.64 -13.40
N ARG A 67 -13.48 -6.75 -13.22
CA ARG A 67 -14.38 -5.59 -13.34
C ARG A 67 -14.14 -4.57 -12.20
N GLN A 68 -13.97 -5.06 -10.97
CA GLN A 68 -13.68 -4.26 -9.79
C GLN A 68 -12.26 -3.66 -9.86
N THR A 69 -11.29 -4.43 -10.34
CA THR A 69 -9.91 -3.97 -10.59
C THR A 69 -9.89 -2.76 -11.53
N LEU A 70 -10.63 -2.82 -12.64
CA LEU A 70 -10.69 -1.70 -13.60
C LEU A 70 -11.26 -0.43 -12.97
N VAL A 71 -12.30 -0.56 -12.13
CA VAL A 71 -12.87 0.57 -11.37
C VAL A 71 -11.84 1.14 -10.39
N ALA A 72 -11.12 0.27 -9.66
CA ALA A 72 -10.10 0.71 -8.72
C ALA A 72 -8.96 1.44 -9.43
N LEU A 73 -8.42 0.87 -10.50
CA LEU A 73 -7.35 1.49 -11.29
C LEU A 73 -7.77 2.83 -11.91
N ASP A 74 -9.02 2.96 -12.38
CA ASP A 74 -9.54 4.25 -12.87
C ASP A 74 -9.59 5.29 -11.75
N ALA A 75 -10.06 4.92 -10.56
CA ALA A 75 -10.08 5.82 -9.41
C ALA A 75 -8.66 6.29 -9.00
N LEU A 76 -7.66 5.39 -9.03
CA LEU A 76 -6.26 5.71 -8.78
C LEU A 76 -5.70 6.65 -9.85
N ARG A 77 -5.92 6.37 -11.13
CA ARG A 77 -5.48 7.25 -12.25
C ARG A 77 -6.06 8.65 -12.13
N ARG A 78 -7.34 8.77 -11.78
CA ARG A 78 -7.98 10.08 -11.57
C ARG A 78 -7.40 10.83 -10.37
N ALA A 79 -7.02 10.12 -9.31
CA ALA A 79 -6.32 10.73 -8.18
C ALA A 79 -4.96 11.28 -8.62
N CYS A 80 -4.19 10.54 -9.42
CA CYS A 80 -2.91 10.99 -9.95
C CYS A 80 -3.04 12.20 -10.89
N ARG A 81 -4.08 12.23 -11.74
CA ARG A 81 -4.34 13.41 -12.61
C ARG A 81 -4.68 14.66 -11.82
N GLY A 82 -5.31 14.52 -10.67
CA GLY A 82 -5.55 15.62 -9.74
C GLY A 82 -4.25 16.29 -9.27
N THR A 83 -3.19 15.51 -9.05
CA THR A 83 -1.87 16.00 -8.65
C THR A 83 -1.22 16.90 -9.70
N VAL A 84 -1.51 16.71 -10.99
CA VAL A 84 -1.01 17.58 -12.07
C VAL A 84 -1.66 18.97 -11.99
N ARG A 85 -2.95 19.02 -11.60
CA ARG A 85 -3.70 20.30 -11.48
C ARG A 85 -3.41 21.00 -10.16
N GLU A 86 -3.14 20.25 -9.10
CA GLU A 86 -2.78 20.74 -7.77
C GLU A 86 -1.42 20.16 -7.37
N PRO A 87 -0.30 20.80 -7.72
CA PRO A 87 1.05 20.30 -7.46
C PRO A 87 1.33 20.00 -5.99
N ASP A 88 0.66 20.70 -5.08
CA ASP A 88 0.73 20.52 -3.63
C ASP A 88 -0.36 19.59 -3.06
N GLY A 89 -1.17 19.00 -3.94
CA GLY A 89 -2.19 18.00 -3.58
C GLY A 89 -1.61 16.66 -3.14
N LEU A 90 -2.51 15.72 -2.82
CA LEU A 90 -2.13 14.34 -2.50
C LEU A 90 -1.46 13.69 -3.71
N ARG A 91 -0.26 13.15 -3.49
CA ARG A 91 0.53 12.42 -4.49
C ARG A 91 0.49 10.92 -4.18
N LEU A 92 -0.14 10.14 -5.04
CA LEU A 92 -0.15 8.67 -4.95
C LEU A 92 1.10 8.10 -5.62
N CYS A 93 2.03 7.58 -4.84
CA CYS A 93 3.31 7.06 -5.33
C CYS A 93 3.31 5.54 -5.52
N HIS A 94 2.68 4.79 -4.61
CA HIS A 94 2.57 3.34 -4.72
C HIS A 94 1.20 2.84 -4.27
N PHE A 95 0.78 1.68 -4.80
CA PHE A 95 -0.45 1.00 -4.42
C PHE A 95 -0.32 -0.52 -4.48
N SER A 96 -1.21 -1.19 -3.76
CA SER A 96 -1.48 -2.62 -3.89
C SER A 96 -2.97 -2.88 -3.66
N LEU A 97 -3.62 -3.56 -4.61
CA LEU A 97 -5.03 -3.95 -4.53
C LEU A 97 -5.13 -5.37 -4.00
N GLN A 98 -5.83 -5.53 -2.88
CA GLN A 98 -6.10 -6.82 -2.26
C GLN A 98 -7.58 -7.19 -2.40
N HIS A 99 -8.01 -8.32 -1.82
CA HIS A 99 -9.39 -8.77 -1.92
C HIS A 99 -10.37 -7.72 -1.38
N ASP A 100 -10.16 -7.26 -0.16
CA ASP A 100 -11.07 -6.41 0.60
C ASP A 100 -10.45 -5.08 1.03
N HIS A 101 -9.23 -4.77 0.59
CA HIS A 101 -8.58 -3.51 0.95
C HIS A 101 -7.58 -3.02 -0.09
N VAL A 102 -7.25 -1.74 0.02
CA VAL A 102 -6.25 -1.07 -0.82
C VAL A 102 -5.17 -0.50 0.08
N HIS A 103 -3.92 -0.86 -0.17
CA HIS A 103 -2.75 -0.22 0.41
C HIS A 103 -2.21 0.85 -0.53
N LEU A 104 -1.84 2.01 0.03
CA LEU A 104 -1.27 3.12 -0.71
C LEU A 104 -0.05 3.67 0.04
N ILE A 105 0.97 4.10 -0.69
CA ILE A 105 2.00 5.00 -0.18
C ILE A 105 1.78 6.33 -0.88
N VAL A 106 1.55 7.37 -0.09
CA VAL A 106 1.21 8.70 -0.57
C VAL A 106 2.12 9.77 0.04
N GLU A 107 2.24 10.89 -0.65
CA GLU A 107 2.87 12.09 -0.14
C GLU A 107 1.84 13.21 -0.03
N ALA A 108 1.90 13.99 1.04
CA ALA A 108 1.03 15.13 1.29
C ALA A 108 1.80 16.23 2.03
N GLN A 109 1.38 17.48 1.88
CA GLN A 109 2.00 18.62 2.56
C GLN A 109 1.73 18.59 4.08
N ASP A 110 0.50 18.22 4.44
CA ASP A 110 -0.05 18.23 5.80
C ASP A 110 -1.24 17.25 5.93
N GLU A 111 -1.81 17.16 7.13
CA GLU A 111 -2.97 16.31 7.41
C GLU A 111 -4.21 16.70 6.60
N GLY A 112 -4.42 18.00 6.38
CA GLY A 112 -5.56 18.52 5.61
C GLY A 112 -5.50 18.09 4.15
N THR A 113 -4.32 18.17 3.54
CA THR A 113 -4.05 17.71 2.17
C THR A 113 -4.22 16.19 2.07
N LEU A 114 -3.69 15.43 3.03
CA LEU A 114 -3.89 13.99 3.10
C LEU A 114 -5.38 13.65 3.21
N ALA A 115 -6.11 14.32 4.12
CA ALA A 115 -7.52 14.05 4.35
C ALA A 115 -8.37 14.33 3.11
N ARG A 116 -8.20 15.49 2.46
CA ARG A 116 -8.94 15.86 1.23
C ARG A 116 -8.64 14.89 0.08
N GLY A 117 -7.37 14.55 -0.11
CA GLY A 117 -6.95 13.63 -1.18
C GLY A 117 -7.51 12.22 -0.98
N MET A 118 -7.42 11.67 0.23
CA MET A 118 -7.95 10.36 0.58
C MET A 118 -9.47 10.33 0.52
N GLN A 119 -10.16 11.40 0.95
CA GLN A 119 -11.60 11.54 0.81
C GLN A 119 -12.02 11.51 -0.67
N GLY A 120 -11.35 12.30 -1.51
CA GLY A 120 -11.63 12.35 -2.94
C GLY A 120 -11.43 10.99 -3.62
N LEU A 121 -10.36 10.26 -3.28
CA LEU A 121 -10.12 8.90 -3.78
C LEU A 121 -11.21 7.93 -3.31
N SER A 122 -11.53 7.93 -2.01
CA SER A 122 -12.56 7.07 -1.42
C SER A 122 -13.93 7.27 -2.08
N ILE A 123 -14.32 8.54 -2.32
CA ILE A 123 -15.59 8.87 -3.00
C ILE A 123 -15.60 8.31 -4.44
N ARG A 124 -14.51 8.47 -5.20
CA ARG A 124 -14.43 7.97 -6.58
C ARG A 124 -14.53 6.45 -6.62
N LEU A 125 -13.79 5.77 -5.74
CA LEU A 125 -13.81 4.31 -5.66
C LEU A 125 -15.19 3.81 -5.22
N ALA A 126 -15.81 4.41 -4.20
CA ALA A 126 -17.15 4.04 -3.72
C ALA A 126 -18.23 4.24 -4.80
N LYS A 127 -18.22 5.39 -5.49
CA LYS A 127 -19.16 5.66 -6.60
C LYS A 127 -18.98 4.66 -7.74
N GLY A 128 -17.73 4.36 -8.10
CA GLY A 128 -17.43 3.40 -9.17
C GLY A 128 -17.88 1.98 -8.83
N LEU A 129 -17.59 1.50 -7.62
CA LEU A 129 -18.01 0.18 -7.17
C LEU A 129 -19.53 0.08 -7.00
N ASN A 130 -20.18 1.07 -6.41
CA ASN A 130 -21.65 1.09 -6.28
C ASN A 130 -22.33 1.07 -7.65
N LYS A 131 -21.84 1.86 -8.62
CA LYS A 131 -22.35 1.85 -10.00
C LYS A 131 -22.16 0.48 -10.66
N LEU A 132 -20.99 -0.13 -10.53
CA LEU A 132 -20.68 -1.44 -11.11
C LEU A 132 -21.58 -2.55 -10.55
N LEU A 133 -21.87 -2.48 -9.24
CA LEU A 133 -22.59 -3.51 -8.51
C LEU A 133 -24.11 -3.24 -8.43
N GLY A 134 -24.60 -2.16 -9.06
CA GLY A 134 -26.03 -1.81 -9.02
C GLY A 134 -26.55 -1.51 -7.61
N ARG A 135 -25.67 -0.99 -6.71
CA ARG A 135 -26.00 -0.73 -5.29
C ARG A 135 -25.75 0.72 -4.89
N ALA A 136 -26.25 1.10 -3.72
CA ALA A 136 -25.99 2.38 -3.09
C ALA A 136 -25.45 2.17 -1.66
N GLY A 137 -25.00 3.25 -1.02
CA GLY A 137 -24.58 3.25 0.37
C GLY A 137 -23.08 3.08 0.58
N LYS A 138 -22.72 2.74 1.81
CA LYS A 138 -21.34 2.65 2.31
C LYS A 138 -20.57 1.52 1.61
N VAL A 139 -19.32 1.79 1.24
CA VAL A 139 -18.40 0.84 0.60
C VAL A 139 -17.22 0.50 1.51
N PHE A 140 -16.77 1.44 2.32
CA PHE A 140 -15.66 1.23 3.24
C PHE A 140 -16.15 0.92 4.65
N ALA A 141 -15.48 -0.03 5.31
CA ALA A 141 -15.79 -0.43 6.67
C ALA A 141 -15.61 0.73 7.65
N ASP A 142 -14.53 1.50 7.47
CA ASP A 142 -14.18 2.64 8.30
C ASP A 142 -13.43 3.69 7.48
N ARG A 143 -13.01 4.78 8.13
CA ARG A 143 -12.05 5.73 7.57
C ARG A 143 -10.71 5.04 7.31
N TYR A 144 -9.89 5.60 6.38
CA TYR A 144 -8.58 5.05 6.12
C TYR A 144 -7.69 5.04 7.36
N HIS A 145 -6.90 4.00 7.53
CA HIS A 145 -5.78 3.96 8.46
C HIS A 145 -4.59 4.72 7.84
N ALA A 146 -3.81 5.43 8.65
CA ALA A 146 -2.61 6.14 8.20
C ALA A 146 -1.45 5.89 9.16
N HIS A 147 -0.26 5.64 8.59
CA HIS A 147 1.00 5.53 9.30
C HIS A 147 2.05 6.37 8.57
N VAL A 148 2.65 7.33 9.27
CA VAL A 148 3.71 8.20 8.74
C VAL A 148 5.02 7.40 8.74
N LEU A 149 5.71 7.43 7.60
CA LEU A 149 7.00 6.74 7.41
C LEU A 149 8.12 7.75 7.62
N GLU A 150 8.80 7.68 8.74
CA GLU A 150 9.77 8.69 9.17
C GLU A 150 11.22 8.32 8.88
N THR A 151 11.48 7.04 8.64
CA THR A 151 12.85 6.50 8.50
C THR A 151 13.04 5.72 7.20
N PRO A 152 14.28 5.61 6.68
CA PRO A 152 14.59 4.74 5.54
C PRO A 152 14.09 3.30 5.71
N THR A 153 14.27 2.75 6.91
CA THR A 153 13.84 1.38 7.23
C THR A 153 12.32 1.22 7.16
N GLU A 154 11.56 2.19 7.67
CA GLU A 154 10.10 2.16 7.58
C GLU A 154 9.63 2.24 6.13
N VAL A 155 10.23 3.10 5.31
CA VAL A 155 9.87 3.20 3.89
C VAL A 155 10.22 1.93 3.13
N ARG A 156 11.43 1.37 3.30
CA ARG A 156 11.83 0.11 2.68
C ARG A 156 10.86 -1.03 3.06
N ASN A 157 10.55 -1.15 4.35
CA ASN A 157 9.63 -2.19 4.82
C ASN A 157 8.21 -2.00 4.30
N ALA A 158 7.73 -0.75 4.20
CA ALA A 158 6.43 -0.45 3.64
C ALA A 158 6.35 -0.79 2.14
N LEU A 159 7.40 -0.50 1.37
CA LEU A 159 7.52 -0.89 -0.04
C LEU A 159 7.53 -2.42 -0.20
N ALA A 160 8.40 -3.11 0.53
CA ALA A 160 8.48 -4.57 0.53
C ALA A 160 7.13 -5.21 0.89
N TYR A 161 6.49 -4.74 1.97
CA TYR A 161 5.16 -5.20 2.39
C TYR A 161 4.12 -5.00 1.30
N LEU A 162 4.06 -3.82 0.70
CA LEU A 162 3.08 -3.46 -0.32
C LEU A 162 3.22 -4.32 -1.58
N PHE A 163 4.44 -4.63 -1.99
CA PHE A 163 4.70 -5.44 -3.17
C PHE A 163 4.52 -6.95 -2.93
N ARG A 164 4.65 -7.43 -1.67
CA ARG A 164 4.47 -8.83 -1.24
C ARG A 164 3.05 -9.18 -0.82
N ASN A 165 2.19 -8.22 -0.64
CA ASN A 165 0.95 -8.39 0.11
C ASN A 165 -0.02 -9.44 -0.50
N TRP A 166 0.11 -9.74 -1.79
CA TRP A 166 -0.65 -10.79 -2.47
C TRP A 166 -0.44 -12.19 -1.86
N LYS A 167 0.77 -12.53 -1.41
CA LYS A 167 1.08 -13.80 -0.74
C LYS A 167 0.27 -14.00 0.54
N LYS A 168 0.18 -12.96 1.34
CA LYS A 168 -0.50 -13.00 2.63
C LYS A 168 -1.99 -13.32 2.51
N HIS A 169 -2.58 -13.07 1.34
CA HIS A 169 -4.00 -13.26 1.07
C HIS A 169 -4.32 -14.51 0.26
N GLY A 170 -3.40 -15.50 0.22
CA GLY A 170 -3.63 -16.81 -0.39
C GLY A 170 -3.91 -16.74 -1.89
N VAL A 171 -3.39 -15.71 -2.58
CA VAL A 171 -3.43 -15.68 -4.04
C VAL A 171 -2.39 -16.66 -4.55
N GLU A 172 -2.85 -17.83 -4.99
CA GLU A 172 -1.99 -18.77 -5.68
C GLU A 172 -1.48 -18.13 -6.97
N ARG A 173 -0.17 -17.98 -7.09
CA ARG A 173 0.54 -17.63 -8.31
C ARG A 173 1.66 -18.61 -8.50
N GLU A 174 1.91 -18.99 -9.73
CA GLU A 174 3.19 -19.58 -10.09
C GLU A 174 4.30 -18.62 -9.67
N GLU A 175 5.40 -19.12 -9.14
CA GLU A 175 6.58 -18.33 -8.84
C GLU A 175 7.07 -17.68 -10.14
N THR A 176 6.75 -16.42 -10.30
CA THR A 176 7.16 -15.65 -11.47
C THR A 176 8.10 -14.54 -11.02
N ASP A 177 9.17 -14.35 -11.77
CA ASP A 177 10.14 -13.27 -11.54
C ASP A 177 9.56 -11.87 -11.83
N VAL A 178 8.25 -11.69 -11.66
CA VAL A 178 7.54 -10.44 -11.93
C VAL A 178 6.67 -10.00 -10.76
N PRO A 179 6.61 -8.69 -10.45
CA PRO A 179 5.72 -8.17 -9.42
C PRO A 179 4.24 -8.48 -9.70
N ASP A 180 3.43 -8.54 -8.65
CA ASP A 180 1.98 -8.66 -8.79
C ASP A 180 1.43 -7.55 -9.70
N GLU A 181 0.62 -7.95 -10.70
CA GLU A 181 0.01 -7.01 -11.66
C GLU A 181 -0.94 -6.01 -11.00
N LEU A 182 -1.46 -6.34 -9.82
CA LEU A 182 -2.37 -5.48 -9.05
C LEU A 182 -1.64 -4.64 -7.98
N CYS A 183 -0.32 -4.50 -8.10
CA CYS A 183 0.46 -3.54 -7.33
C CYS A 183 1.32 -2.66 -8.23
N SER A 184 1.84 -1.58 -7.67
CA SER A 184 2.73 -0.65 -8.38
C SER A 184 4.16 -1.16 -8.55
N GLY A 185 4.47 -2.37 -8.10
CA GLY A 185 5.82 -2.96 -8.21
C GLY A 185 6.36 -3.02 -9.64
N ARG A 186 5.49 -3.16 -10.64
CA ARG A 186 5.85 -3.16 -12.06
C ARG A 186 6.38 -1.80 -12.58
N TRP A 187 6.10 -0.70 -11.90
CA TRP A 187 6.60 0.64 -12.23
C TRP A 187 7.71 1.08 -11.27
N PHE A 188 8.08 0.23 -10.32
CA PHE A 188 9.13 0.54 -9.37
C PHE A 188 10.51 0.29 -10.00
N GLN A 189 11.33 1.33 -10.04
CA GLN A 189 12.66 1.29 -10.66
C GLN A 189 13.78 0.92 -9.68
N GLY A 190 13.44 0.64 -8.43
CA GLY A 190 14.43 0.35 -7.38
C GLY A 190 14.73 -1.14 -7.17
N TRP A 191 14.26 -2.02 -8.05
CA TRP A 191 14.61 -3.43 -8.01
C TRP A 191 16.09 -3.62 -8.34
N THR A 192 16.80 -4.48 -7.60
CA THR A 192 18.22 -4.75 -7.83
C THR A 192 18.45 -6.00 -8.69
N ASP A 193 17.48 -6.90 -8.73
CA ASP A 193 17.54 -8.20 -9.44
C ASP A 193 16.56 -8.26 -10.62
N TYR A 194 15.86 -7.16 -10.93
CA TYR A 194 14.83 -7.13 -11.94
C TYR A 194 15.13 -6.11 -13.05
N ALA A 195 15.27 -6.58 -14.26
CA ALA A 195 15.34 -5.71 -15.43
C ALA A 195 13.94 -5.21 -15.79
N ALA A 196 13.61 -3.99 -15.40
CA ALA A 196 12.31 -3.34 -15.62
C ALA A 196 11.82 -3.33 -17.09
N CYS A 197 12.69 -3.67 -18.04
CA CYS A 197 12.40 -3.78 -19.47
C CYS A 197 11.61 -5.06 -19.86
N SER A 198 11.50 -6.05 -18.98
CA SER A 198 10.87 -7.35 -19.30
C SER A 198 9.36 -7.39 -19.06
N LEU A 199 8.76 -6.37 -18.42
CA LEU A 199 7.32 -6.34 -18.23
C LEU A 199 6.57 -5.84 -19.47
N PRO A 200 5.46 -6.49 -19.85
CA PRO A 200 4.56 -5.93 -20.85
C PRO A 200 4.09 -4.56 -20.36
N LYS A 201 4.35 -3.52 -21.15
CA LYS A 201 3.85 -2.17 -20.89
C LYS A 201 2.34 -2.25 -20.81
N THR A 202 1.77 -2.07 -19.63
CA THR A 202 0.32 -2.03 -19.48
C THR A 202 -0.21 -0.88 -20.33
N PRO A 203 -1.25 -1.09 -21.16
CA PRO A 203 -1.86 0.01 -21.91
C PRO A 203 -2.29 1.12 -20.96
N GLY A 204 -1.88 2.35 -21.25
CA GLY A 204 -2.21 3.54 -20.47
C GLY A 204 -1.09 4.01 -19.53
N SER A 205 -1.26 5.22 -18.99
CA SER A 205 -0.32 5.81 -18.03
C SER A 205 -0.35 5.04 -16.70
N ALA A 206 0.80 4.93 -16.04
CA ALA A 206 0.90 4.39 -14.69
C ALA A 206 -0.12 5.10 -13.75
N PRO A 207 -0.87 4.36 -12.91
CA PRO A 207 -1.79 4.96 -11.96
C PRO A 207 -1.08 5.46 -10.69
N ILE A 208 0.15 5.96 -10.86
CA ILE A 208 1.02 6.49 -9.81
C ILE A 208 1.69 7.78 -10.27
N ALA A 209 2.05 8.62 -9.31
CA ALA A 209 2.86 9.81 -9.50
C ALA A 209 4.29 9.54 -9.04
N GLU A 210 5.24 10.22 -9.65
CA GLU A 210 6.63 10.17 -9.22
C GLU A 210 6.81 10.72 -7.80
N ALA A 211 7.56 10.03 -6.95
CA ALA A 211 7.83 10.45 -5.60
C ALA A 211 8.69 11.72 -5.54
N ARG A 212 8.45 12.59 -4.55
CA ARG A 212 9.22 13.83 -4.33
C ARG A 212 10.04 13.80 -3.06
N THR A 213 9.57 13.10 -2.02
CA THR A 213 10.32 13.03 -0.76
C THR A 213 11.62 12.26 -0.95
N TRP A 214 12.67 12.73 -0.29
CA TRP A 214 13.96 12.04 -0.31
C TRP A 214 13.83 10.60 0.17
N LEU A 215 13.04 10.35 1.23
CA LEU A 215 12.82 9.03 1.81
C LEU A 215 12.28 8.04 0.78
N LEU A 216 11.30 8.45 -0.03
CA LEU A 216 10.64 7.55 -0.98
C LEU A 216 11.39 7.46 -2.32
N ARG A 217 12.17 8.49 -2.70
CA ARG A 217 12.97 8.48 -3.93
C ARG A 217 14.24 7.64 -3.81
N VAL A 218 15.01 7.87 -2.73
CA VAL A 218 16.35 7.29 -2.58
C VAL A 218 16.65 6.83 -1.15
N GLY A 219 16.04 7.46 -0.13
CA GLY A 219 16.39 7.23 1.27
C GLY A 219 16.16 5.79 1.72
N TRP A 220 15.11 5.14 1.22
CA TRP A 220 14.76 3.75 1.54
C TRP A 220 15.91 2.77 1.23
N SER A 221 16.73 3.02 0.20
CA SER A 221 17.83 2.12 -0.20
C SER A 221 18.96 2.02 0.84
N ARG A 222 19.05 3.01 1.74
CA ARG A 222 20.00 2.94 2.89
C ARG A 222 19.66 1.82 3.88
N ALA A 223 18.44 1.32 3.86
CA ALA A 223 18.01 0.19 4.69
C ALA A 223 18.19 -1.18 4.01
N GLY A 224 18.88 -1.20 2.89
CA GLY A 224 19.17 -2.39 2.08
C GLY A 224 18.36 -2.43 0.77
N PRO A 225 18.78 -3.28 -0.17
CA PRO A 225 18.14 -3.42 -1.46
C PRO A 225 16.70 -3.96 -1.32
N LEU A 226 15.90 -3.75 -2.37
CA LEU A 226 14.68 -4.50 -2.60
C LEU A 226 14.93 -5.47 -3.74
N VAL A 227 14.89 -6.75 -3.43
CA VAL A 227 15.06 -7.85 -4.39
C VAL A 227 13.71 -8.50 -4.63
N LEU A 228 13.43 -8.80 -5.89
CA LEU A 228 12.19 -9.44 -6.26
C LEU A 228 12.08 -10.85 -5.66
N ALA A 229 13.20 -11.58 -5.59
CA ALA A 229 13.29 -12.88 -4.94
C ALA A 229 12.85 -12.83 -3.45
N GLU A 230 13.16 -11.78 -2.69
CA GLU A 230 12.64 -11.60 -1.32
C GLU A 230 11.10 -11.48 -1.29
N ILE A 231 10.49 -11.04 -2.38
CA ILE A 231 9.05 -10.85 -2.50
C ILE A 231 8.38 -12.20 -2.80
N HIS A 232 9.12 -13.12 -3.40
CA HIS A 232 8.67 -14.48 -3.68
C HIS A 232 9.04 -15.49 -2.58
N ALA A 233 10.02 -15.20 -1.73
CA ALA A 233 10.38 -16.01 -0.56
C ALA A 233 9.43 -15.82 0.61
#